data_0d6469cc5a7591a29d6a8bb2f35d899c
#
_entry.id   0d6469cc5a7591a29d6a8bb2f35d899c
#
_cell.length_a   1.000
_cell.length_b   1.000
_cell.length_c   1.000
_cell.angle_alpha   90.00
_cell.angle_beta   90.00
_cell.angle_gamma   90.00
#
_symmetry.space_group_name_H-M   'P 1'
#
loop_
_entity.id
_entity.type
_entity.pdbx_description
1 polymer ?
#
loop_
_entity_poly.entity_id
_entity_poly.type
_entity_poly.pdbx_seq_one_letter_code
_entity_poly.pdbx_strand_id
1 'polypeptide(L)'
;MATTNDLKNGMVLKIDNQLWSVVEFQHVKPGKGPAFVRTKIKNVLSGKIIDKTFNAGVKVETATVDRRDMIYLYQDGNDYVFMDASTYDQILVTGEVVGDLKNYMVENQEAIVSMYEGNVLYVELPANVTLEITYTEPGVQGDRSNAGTKPATVETGYEVQVPLFVDQGTRIKIDTRTGEYAGRVND
;
A
#
# COMPACT_ATOMS: atom_id res chain seq x y z
N MET A 1 10.07 -24.80 10.64
CA MET A 1 11.18 -23.91 10.22
C MET A 1 11.58 -24.23 8.81
N ALA A 2 11.81 -23.22 8.01
CA ALA A 2 12.26 -23.36 6.63
C ALA A 2 13.78 -23.20 6.53
N THR A 3 14.34 -23.59 5.38
CA THR A 3 15.74 -23.31 5.02
C THR A 3 15.76 -22.42 3.78
N THR A 4 16.95 -21.95 3.40
CA THR A 4 17.10 -21.14 2.19
C THR A 4 16.70 -21.91 0.92
N ASN A 5 16.62 -23.24 0.97
CA ASN A 5 16.13 -24.06 -0.14
C ASN A 5 14.63 -23.92 -0.36
N ASP A 6 13.90 -23.44 0.63
CA ASP A 6 12.43 -23.30 0.60
C ASP A 6 11.99 -21.89 0.20
N LEU A 7 12.92 -20.97 -0.06
CA LEU A 7 12.61 -19.57 -0.38
C LEU A 7 11.74 -19.44 -1.62
N LYS A 8 10.76 -18.57 -1.52
CA LYS A 8 9.87 -18.18 -2.63
C LYS A 8 9.64 -16.67 -2.59
N ASN A 9 9.42 -16.06 -3.73
CA ASN A 9 9.06 -14.64 -3.80
C ASN A 9 7.75 -14.41 -3.05
N GLY A 10 7.72 -13.36 -2.24
CA GLY A 10 6.57 -13.04 -1.39
C GLY A 10 6.57 -13.68 -0.01
N MET A 11 7.46 -14.65 0.24
CA MET A 11 7.61 -15.25 1.55
C MET A 11 8.09 -14.20 2.56
N VAL A 12 7.55 -14.23 3.79
CA VAL A 12 7.95 -13.30 4.85
C VAL A 12 8.89 -14.01 5.82
N LEU A 13 10.05 -13.40 6.04
CA LEU A 13 11.07 -13.88 6.97
C LEU A 13 11.12 -12.97 8.19
N LYS A 14 11.40 -13.55 9.35
CA LYS A 14 11.68 -12.78 10.57
C LYS A 14 13.19 -12.75 10.81
N ILE A 15 13.77 -11.56 10.72
CA ILE A 15 15.20 -11.32 10.87
C ILE A 15 15.37 -10.17 11.85
N ASP A 16 16.11 -10.40 12.95
CA ASP A 16 16.36 -9.40 13.99
C ASP A 16 15.08 -8.73 14.52
N ASN A 17 14.04 -9.53 14.77
CA ASN A 17 12.71 -9.09 15.20
C ASN A 17 11.97 -8.21 14.21
N GLN A 18 12.40 -8.17 12.96
CA GLN A 18 11.73 -7.45 11.89
C GLN A 18 11.22 -8.42 10.84
N LEU A 19 10.14 -8.03 10.18
CA LEU A 19 9.56 -8.82 9.09
C LEU A 19 10.05 -8.30 7.74
N TRP A 20 10.50 -9.23 6.91
CA TRP A 20 11.05 -8.95 5.59
C TRP A 20 10.38 -9.84 4.54
N SER A 21 9.89 -9.24 3.47
CA SER A 21 9.33 -9.97 2.34
C SER A 21 10.41 -10.25 1.32
N VAL A 22 10.49 -11.48 0.83
CA VAL A 22 11.44 -11.86 -0.23
C VAL A 22 10.94 -11.29 -1.56
N VAL A 23 11.70 -10.37 -2.14
CA VAL A 23 11.41 -9.76 -3.45
C VAL A 23 11.96 -10.63 -4.57
N GLU A 24 13.22 -11.04 -4.45
CA GLU A 24 13.86 -11.96 -5.39
C GLU A 24 14.99 -12.70 -4.69
N PHE A 25 15.36 -13.84 -5.23
CA PHE A 25 16.46 -14.64 -4.71
C PHE A 25 17.16 -15.39 -5.84
N GLN A 26 18.44 -15.71 -5.62
CA GLN A 26 19.24 -16.46 -6.57
C GLN A 26 20.15 -17.43 -5.82
N HIS A 27 20.07 -18.72 -6.17
CA HIS A 27 21.03 -19.72 -5.69
C HIS A 27 22.30 -19.66 -6.51
N VAL A 28 23.46 -19.54 -5.85
CA VAL A 28 24.76 -19.46 -6.49
C VAL A 28 25.63 -20.61 -6.00
N LYS A 29 26.15 -21.40 -6.94
CA LYS A 29 27.12 -22.47 -6.67
C LYS A 29 28.44 -22.06 -7.32
N PRO A 30 29.37 -21.42 -6.57
CA PRO A 30 30.65 -21.05 -7.14
C PRO A 30 31.48 -22.27 -7.45
N GLY A 31 32.42 -22.16 -8.40
CA GLY A 31 33.37 -23.24 -8.72
C GLY A 31 34.33 -23.55 -7.58
N LYS A 32 34.56 -22.59 -6.70
CA LYS A 32 35.32 -22.71 -5.45
C LYS A 32 34.58 -22.02 -4.32
N GLY A 33 34.50 -22.71 -3.18
CA GLY A 33 33.81 -22.21 -2.00
C GLY A 33 32.39 -22.74 -1.83
N PRO A 34 31.75 -22.44 -0.68
CA PRO A 34 30.41 -22.94 -0.38
C PRO A 34 29.35 -22.25 -1.22
N ALA A 35 28.28 -22.98 -1.50
CA ALA A 35 27.09 -22.41 -2.15
C ALA A 35 26.40 -21.39 -1.25
N PHE A 36 25.83 -20.38 -1.85
CA PHE A 36 25.10 -19.33 -1.12
C PHE A 36 23.86 -18.88 -1.88
N VAL A 37 22.99 -18.14 -1.20
CA VAL A 37 21.77 -17.59 -1.77
C VAL A 37 21.80 -16.07 -1.61
N ARG A 38 21.76 -15.36 -2.70
CA ARG A 38 21.57 -13.90 -2.70
C ARG A 38 20.10 -13.61 -2.65
N THR A 39 19.69 -12.73 -1.74
CA THR A 39 18.30 -12.32 -1.62
C THR A 39 18.18 -10.81 -1.67
N LYS A 40 17.10 -10.35 -2.26
CA LYS A 40 16.64 -8.98 -2.13
C LYS A 40 15.39 -9.03 -1.27
N ILE A 41 15.41 -8.36 -0.14
CA ILE A 41 14.32 -8.38 0.83
C ILE A 41 13.84 -6.98 1.12
N LYS A 42 12.53 -6.86 1.35
CA LYS A 42 11.84 -5.60 1.62
C LYS A 42 11.28 -5.63 3.04
N ASN A 43 11.62 -4.62 3.84
CA ASN A 43 11.03 -4.48 5.16
C ASN A 43 9.53 -4.23 5.02
N VAL A 44 8.73 -5.05 5.70
CA VAL A 44 7.26 -5.02 5.59
C VAL A 44 6.69 -3.69 6.08
N LEU A 45 7.28 -3.09 7.11
CA LEU A 45 6.79 -1.83 7.70
C LEU A 45 7.37 -0.59 7.02
N SER A 46 8.70 -0.54 6.86
CA SER A 46 9.37 0.66 6.33
C SER A 46 9.43 0.72 4.82
N GLY A 47 9.25 -0.42 4.13
CA GLY A 47 9.40 -0.53 2.69
C GLY A 47 10.86 -0.50 2.21
N LYS A 48 11.83 -0.41 3.11
CA LYS A 48 13.24 -0.40 2.76
C LYS A 48 13.67 -1.73 2.15
N ILE A 49 14.36 -1.67 1.03
CA ILE A 49 14.87 -2.85 0.32
C ILE A 49 16.38 -2.96 0.59
N ILE A 50 16.82 -4.16 0.98
CA ILE A 50 18.22 -4.47 1.18
C ILE A 50 18.58 -5.78 0.47
N ASP A 51 19.87 -5.93 0.16
CA ASP A 51 20.43 -7.20 -0.29
C ASP A 51 20.96 -7.95 0.91
N LYS A 52 20.65 -9.25 1.01
CA LYS A 52 21.16 -10.12 2.06
C LYS A 52 21.58 -11.46 1.47
N THR A 53 22.78 -11.92 1.85
CA THR A 53 23.31 -13.21 1.41
C THR A 53 23.25 -14.19 2.56
N PHE A 54 22.72 -15.38 2.29
CA PHE A 54 22.66 -16.49 3.22
C PHE A 54 23.52 -17.65 2.71
N ASN A 55 24.11 -18.40 3.61
CA ASN A 55 24.72 -19.68 3.22
C ASN A 55 23.62 -20.65 2.80
N ALA A 56 23.90 -21.46 1.76
CA ALA A 56 22.92 -22.45 1.28
C ALA A 56 22.58 -23.45 2.39
N GLY A 57 21.28 -23.74 2.54
CA GLY A 57 20.78 -24.69 3.52
C GLY A 57 20.66 -24.13 4.95
N VAL A 58 21.00 -22.85 5.20
CA VAL A 58 20.84 -22.27 6.52
C VAL A 58 19.35 -22.16 6.88
N LYS A 59 19.04 -22.34 8.16
CA LYS A 59 17.66 -22.20 8.66
C LYS A 59 17.25 -20.73 8.65
N VAL A 60 16.03 -20.49 8.20
CA VAL A 60 15.41 -19.16 8.25
C VAL A 60 14.09 -19.24 8.99
N GLU A 61 13.81 -18.24 9.81
CA GLU A 61 12.54 -18.13 10.52
C GLU A 61 11.53 -17.46 9.60
N THR A 62 10.41 -18.13 9.37
CA THR A 62 9.31 -17.61 8.55
C THR A 62 8.21 -17.05 9.43
N ALA A 63 7.48 -16.06 8.91
CA ALA A 63 6.31 -15.49 9.56
C ALA A 63 5.11 -15.61 8.62
N THR A 64 3.97 -16.01 9.17
CA THR A 64 2.72 -16.05 8.42
C THR A 64 1.98 -14.73 8.66
N VAL A 65 1.83 -13.94 7.59
CA VAL A 65 1.07 -12.71 7.61
C VAL A 65 -0.36 -13.04 7.17
N ASP A 66 -1.33 -12.68 8.01
CA ASP A 66 -2.74 -12.88 7.73
C ASP A 66 -3.27 -11.65 6.98
N ARG A 67 -3.60 -11.84 5.70
CA ARG A 67 -4.17 -10.80 4.84
C ARG A 67 -5.67 -11.00 4.77
N ARG A 68 -6.41 -9.97 5.15
CA ARG A 68 -7.87 -10.01 5.19
C ARG A 68 -8.48 -8.91 4.34
N ASP A 69 -9.52 -9.28 3.59
CA ASP A 69 -10.36 -8.31 2.90
C ASP A 69 -11.24 -7.61 3.93
N MET A 70 -11.14 -6.30 3.99
CA MET A 70 -11.86 -5.47 4.94
C MET A 70 -12.53 -4.30 4.25
N ILE A 71 -13.46 -3.68 4.95
CA ILE A 71 -14.16 -2.49 4.50
C ILE A 71 -13.91 -1.38 5.51
N TYR A 72 -13.44 -0.23 5.04
CA TYR A 72 -13.30 0.95 5.88
C TYR A 72 -14.69 1.50 6.21
N LEU A 73 -14.96 1.71 7.48
CA LEU A 73 -16.26 2.20 7.95
C LEU A 73 -16.23 3.68 8.29
N TYR A 74 -15.42 4.10 9.25
CA TYR A 74 -15.36 5.49 9.71
C TYR A 74 -14.09 5.75 10.52
N GLN A 75 -13.81 7.03 10.71
CA GLN A 75 -12.72 7.49 11.58
C GLN A 75 -13.24 7.69 13.00
N ASP A 76 -12.50 7.17 13.97
CA ASP A 76 -12.78 7.34 15.39
C ASP A 76 -11.57 8.03 16.05
N GLY A 77 -11.66 9.33 16.25
CA GLY A 77 -10.54 10.14 16.73
C GLY A 77 -9.37 10.11 15.74
N ASN A 78 -8.22 9.61 16.19
CA ASN A 78 -7.04 9.41 15.35
C ASN A 78 -6.94 8.02 14.75
N ASP A 79 -7.90 7.15 15.04
CA ASP A 79 -7.93 5.78 14.57
C ASP A 79 -9.00 5.59 13.49
N TYR A 80 -8.89 4.49 12.77
CA TYR A 80 -9.78 4.16 11.66
C TYR A 80 -10.40 2.79 11.90
N VAL A 81 -11.72 2.69 11.73
CA VAL A 81 -12.46 1.44 11.96
C VAL A 81 -12.62 0.71 10.65
N PHE A 82 -12.16 -0.54 10.62
CA PHE A 82 -12.31 -1.46 9.51
C PHE A 82 -13.13 -2.67 9.93
N MET A 83 -13.92 -3.19 9.03
CA MET A 83 -14.75 -4.38 9.26
C MET A 83 -14.28 -5.50 8.34
N ASP A 84 -14.08 -6.69 8.92
CA ASP A 84 -13.79 -7.89 8.14
C ASP A 84 -14.98 -8.23 7.23
N ALA A 85 -14.73 -8.37 5.93
CA ALA A 85 -15.77 -8.62 4.95
C ALA A 85 -16.46 -9.98 5.11
N SER A 86 -15.80 -10.95 5.76
CA SER A 86 -16.31 -12.30 5.98
C SER A 86 -16.99 -12.48 7.33
N THR A 87 -16.35 -11.99 8.40
CA THR A 87 -16.81 -12.21 9.79
C THR A 87 -17.63 -11.05 10.34
N TYR A 88 -17.54 -9.87 9.70
CA TYR A 88 -18.11 -8.61 10.17
C TYR A 88 -17.54 -8.08 11.47
N ASP A 89 -16.45 -8.67 11.95
CA ASP A 89 -15.71 -8.16 13.11
C ASP A 89 -15.06 -6.82 12.77
N GLN A 90 -15.10 -5.90 13.71
CA GLN A 90 -14.51 -4.57 13.56
C GLN A 90 -13.17 -4.51 14.28
N ILE A 91 -12.21 -3.85 13.67
CA ILE A 91 -10.91 -3.57 14.27
C ILE A 91 -10.58 -2.09 14.16
N LEU A 92 -9.76 -1.62 15.09
CA LEU A 92 -9.19 -0.27 15.04
C LEU A 92 -7.79 -0.33 14.42
N VAL A 93 -7.57 0.52 13.44
CA VAL A 93 -6.24 0.71 12.84
C VAL A 93 -5.78 2.11 13.18
N THR A 94 -4.57 2.22 13.75
CA THR A 94 -4.06 3.52 14.19
C THR A 94 -3.81 4.46 13.01
N GLY A 95 -3.88 5.77 13.27
CA GLY A 95 -3.59 6.78 12.26
C GLY A 95 -2.16 6.71 11.73
N GLU A 96 -1.20 6.24 12.54
CA GLU A 96 0.17 6.01 12.10
C GLU A 96 0.26 4.95 11.01
N VAL A 97 -0.47 3.83 11.17
CA VAL A 97 -0.48 2.74 10.19
C VAL A 97 -1.18 3.17 8.91
N VAL A 98 -2.30 3.86 9.02
CA VAL A 98 -3.05 4.37 7.85
C VAL A 98 -2.23 5.42 7.09
N GLY A 99 -1.60 6.35 7.81
CA GLY A 99 -0.77 7.39 7.20
C GLY A 99 -1.50 8.16 6.10
N ASP A 100 -0.83 8.33 4.96
CA ASP A 100 -1.38 9.09 3.82
C ASP A 100 -2.53 8.40 3.10
N LEU A 101 -2.80 7.12 3.37
CA LEU A 101 -3.94 6.41 2.78
C LEU A 101 -5.27 7.07 3.14
N LYS A 102 -5.34 7.79 4.26
CA LYS A 102 -6.53 8.57 4.65
C LYS A 102 -7.00 9.53 3.55
N ASN A 103 -6.09 9.99 2.70
CA ASN A 103 -6.40 10.91 1.60
C ASN A 103 -7.25 10.26 0.52
N TYR A 104 -7.31 8.92 0.50
CA TYR A 104 -7.99 8.13 -0.53
C TYR A 104 -9.12 7.27 0.03
N MET A 105 -9.38 7.34 1.34
CA MET A 105 -10.35 6.48 2.00
C MET A 105 -11.68 7.21 2.23
N VAL A 106 -12.75 6.63 1.72
CA VAL A 106 -14.13 7.06 2.00
C VAL A 106 -14.89 5.89 2.63
N GLU A 107 -16.00 6.16 3.28
CA GLU A 107 -16.84 5.13 3.88
C GLU A 107 -17.17 4.03 2.86
N ASN A 108 -17.13 2.78 3.32
CA ASN A 108 -17.35 1.57 2.52
C ASN A 108 -16.25 1.26 1.50
N GLN A 109 -15.09 1.92 1.60
CA GLN A 109 -13.94 1.62 0.75
C GLN A 109 -13.38 0.24 1.09
N GLU A 110 -13.18 -0.58 0.05
CA GLU A 110 -12.51 -1.87 0.18
C GLU A 110 -11.02 -1.67 0.47
N ALA A 111 -10.48 -2.52 1.33
CA ALA A 111 -9.07 -2.50 1.70
C ALA A 111 -8.60 -3.90 2.04
N ILE A 112 -7.29 -4.12 1.99
CA ILE A 112 -6.66 -5.33 2.50
C ILE A 112 -5.84 -4.95 3.72
N VAL A 113 -6.12 -5.59 4.85
CA VAL A 113 -5.40 -5.37 6.10
C VAL A 113 -4.52 -6.58 6.37
N SER A 114 -3.23 -6.35 6.50
CA SER A 114 -2.24 -7.39 6.81
C SER A 114 -1.93 -7.37 8.29
N MET A 115 -2.07 -8.53 8.92
CA MET A 115 -1.93 -8.70 10.38
C MET A 115 -0.90 -9.77 10.69
N TYR A 116 -0.21 -9.59 11.80
CA TYR A 116 0.73 -10.57 12.34
C TYR A 116 0.54 -10.65 13.86
N GLU A 117 0.26 -11.85 14.35
CA GLU A 117 0.02 -12.10 15.78
C GLU A 117 -1.02 -11.14 16.41
N GLY A 118 -2.10 -10.87 15.67
CA GLY A 118 -3.18 -9.99 16.12
C GLY A 118 -2.91 -8.50 15.99
N ASN A 119 -1.73 -8.10 15.51
CA ASN A 119 -1.38 -6.70 15.29
C ASN A 119 -1.47 -6.34 13.81
N VAL A 120 -1.99 -5.15 13.52
CA VAL A 120 -2.04 -4.64 12.16
C VAL A 120 -0.64 -4.18 11.74
N LEU A 121 -0.16 -4.70 10.62
CA LEU A 121 1.12 -4.30 10.04
C LEU A 121 0.96 -3.13 9.09
N TYR A 122 0.08 -3.26 8.11
CA TYR A 122 -0.18 -2.24 7.11
C TYR A 122 -1.52 -2.47 6.44
N VAL A 123 -1.99 -1.42 5.75
CA VAL A 123 -3.24 -1.43 4.98
C VAL A 123 -2.91 -1.17 3.52
N GLU A 124 -3.57 -1.89 2.61
CA GLU A 124 -3.46 -1.69 1.18
C GLU A 124 -4.82 -1.30 0.62
N LEU A 125 -4.85 -0.28 -0.23
CA LEU A 125 -6.03 0.11 -0.98
C LEU A 125 -5.96 -0.44 -2.41
N PRO A 126 -7.09 -0.53 -3.13
CA PRO A 126 -7.04 -0.80 -4.57
C PRO A 126 -6.12 0.21 -5.27
N ALA A 127 -5.56 -0.18 -6.41
CA ALA A 127 -4.65 0.68 -7.17
C ALA A 127 -5.26 2.04 -7.52
N ASN A 128 -6.57 2.07 -7.76
CA ASN A 128 -7.33 3.28 -8.01
C ASN A 128 -8.56 3.35 -7.11
N VAL A 129 -8.89 4.54 -6.67
CA VAL A 129 -10.13 4.83 -5.94
C VAL A 129 -10.90 5.92 -6.68
N THR A 130 -12.22 5.94 -6.50
CA THR A 130 -13.09 6.96 -7.08
C THR A 130 -13.45 7.97 -6.01
N LEU A 131 -13.13 9.24 -6.25
CA LEU A 131 -13.44 10.35 -5.35
C LEU A 131 -14.13 11.48 -6.10
N GLU A 132 -15.06 12.16 -5.45
CA GLU A 132 -15.76 13.31 -6.01
C GLU A 132 -14.97 14.60 -5.73
N ILE A 133 -14.87 15.45 -6.74
CA ILE A 133 -14.29 16.79 -6.58
C ILE A 133 -15.32 17.67 -5.87
N THR A 134 -14.97 18.13 -4.68
CA THR A 134 -15.80 19.02 -3.87
C THR A 134 -15.56 20.49 -4.18
N TYR A 135 -14.35 20.84 -4.63
CA TYR A 135 -14.01 22.20 -4.99
C TYR A 135 -12.91 22.21 -6.07
N THR A 136 -13.12 23.02 -7.09
CA THR A 136 -12.08 23.39 -8.07
C THR A 136 -12.50 24.68 -8.75
N GLU A 137 -11.53 25.46 -9.17
CA GLU A 137 -11.80 26.67 -9.94
C GLU A 137 -12.04 26.33 -11.42
N PRO A 138 -12.80 27.15 -12.17
CA PRO A 138 -12.92 26.96 -13.60
C PRO A 138 -11.57 27.02 -14.29
N GLY A 139 -11.33 26.11 -15.23
CA GLY A 139 -10.11 26.12 -16.04
C GLY A 139 -10.17 27.27 -17.04
N VAL A 140 -9.28 28.26 -16.87
CA VAL A 140 -9.19 29.39 -17.82
C VAL A 140 -8.10 29.09 -18.84
N GLN A 141 -8.48 29.07 -20.12
CA GLN A 141 -7.49 29.01 -21.19
C GLN A 141 -6.63 30.26 -21.16
N GLY A 142 -5.31 30.08 -21.00
CA GLY A 142 -4.37 31.17 -20.94
C GLY A 142 -3.54 31.24 -19.67
N ASP A 143 -3.93 30.53 -18.62
CA ASP A 143 -3.06 30.34 -17.47
C ASP A 143 -2.03 29.25 -17.81
N ARG A 144 -0.89 29.69 -18.33
CA ARG A 144 0.17 28.78 -18.81
C ARG A 144 1.12 28.33 -17.71
N SER A 145 0.93 28.78 -16.48
CA SER A 145 1.85 28.47 -15.38
C SER A 145 1.83 27.01 -14.96
N ASN A 146 0.73 26.28 -15.19
CA ASN A 146 0.51 24.91 -14.71
C ASN A 146 0.35 23.85 -15.81
N ALA A 147 0.93 24.07 -16.98
CA ALA A 147 1.00 23.04 -18.06
C ALA A 147 -0.33 22.32 -18.35
N GLY A 148 -1.46 23.00 -18.24
CA GLY A 148 -2.79 22.44 -18.53
C GLY A 148 -3.45 21.72 -17.38
N THR A 149 -2.95 21.85 -16.15
CA THR A 149 -3.57 21.32 -14.94
C THR A 149 -3.97 22.43 -13.97
N LYS A 150 -4.86 22.07 -13.04
CA LYS A 150 -5.31 22.95 -11.95
C LYS A 150 -5.50 22.14 -10.68
N PRO A 151 -5.41 22.78 -9.50
CA PRO A 151 -5.71 22.09 -8.25
C PRO A 151 -7.19 21.83 -8.10
N ALA A 152 -7.54 20.66 -7.54
CA ALA A 152 -8.89 20.29 -7.16
C ALA A 152 -8.87 19.62 -5.80
N THR A 153 -9.86 19.92 -4.96
CA THR A 153 -10.04 19.29 -3.68
C THR A 153 -11.11 18.21 -3.81
N VAL A 154 -10.78 17.00 -3.36
CA VAL A 154 -11.72 15.87 -3.36
C VAL A 154 -12.40 15.71 -2.01
N GLU A 155 -13.41 14.86 -1.94
CA GLU A 155 -14.27 14.69 -0.75
C GLU A 155 -13.54 14.32 0.53
N THR A 156 -12.32 13.76 0.46
CA THR A 156 -11.48 13.47 1.63
C THR A 156 -10.72 14.69 2.15
N GLY A 157 -10.76 15.82 1.44
CA GLY A 157 -9.98 17.00 1.72
C GLY A 157 -8.61 17.04 1.04
N TYR A 158 -8.24 15.99 0.33
CA TYR A 158 -6.98 15.89 -0.41
C TYR A 158 -7.01 16.77 -1.66
N GLU A 159 -5.90 17.44 -1.95
CA GLU A 159 -5.73 18.25 -3.16
C GLU A 159 -4.95 17.48 -4.21
N VAL A 160 -5.47 17.45 -5.44
CA VAL A 160 -4.87 16.76 -6.57
C VAL A 160 -4.87 17.66 -7.79
N GLN A 161 -3.86 17.53 -8.64
CA GLN A 161 -3.80 18.23 -9.93
C GLN A 161 -4.64 17.48 -10.95
N VAL A 162 -5.59 18.20 -11.58
CA VAL A 162 -6.50 17.66 -12.58
C VAL A 162 -6.41 18.45 -13.87
N PRO A 163 -6.79 17.87 -15.03
CA PRO A 163 -6.89 18.64 -16.28
C PRO A 163 -7.85 19.80 -16.15
N LEU A 164 -7.62 20.87 -16.91
CA LEU A 164 -8.42 22.10 -16.84
C LEU A 164 -9.91 21.90 -17.12
N PHE A 165 -10.27 20.87 -17.90
CA PHE A 165 -11.67 20.58 -18.26
C PHE A 165 -12.47 19.87 -17.16
N VAL A 166 -11.84 19.46 -16.09
CA VAL A 166 -12.52 18.75 -15.00
C VAL A 166 -13.21 19.73 -14.07
N ASP A 167 -14.51 19.57 -13.87
CA ASP A 167 -15.34 20.48 -13.09
C ASP A 167 -15.66 19.94 -11.71
N GLN A 168 -16.09 20.84 -10.83
CA GLN A 168 -16.60 20.50 -9.50
C GLN A 168 -17.80 19.56 -9.64
N GLY A 169 -17.88 18.57 -8.73
CA GLY A 169 -18.92 17.53 -8.78
C GLY A 169 -18.56 16.33 -9.64
N THR A 170 -17.45 16.39 -10.39
CA THR A 170 -16.99 15.27 -11.22
C THR A 170 -16.39 14.18 -10.33
N ARG A 171 -16.69 12.92 -10.64
CA ARG A 171 -16.07 11.77 -10.00
C ARG A 171 -14.82 11.39 -10.81
N ILE A 172 -13.71 11.30 -10.11
CA ILE A 172 -12.41 11.01 -10.73
C ILE A 172 -11.78 9.77 -10.09
N LYS A 173 -10.90 9.13 -10.85
CA LYS A 173 -10.03 8.07 -10.35
C LYS A 173 -8.70 8.69 -9.92
N ILE A 174 -8.23 8.27 -8.75
CA ILE A 174 -6.92 8.65 -8.23
C ILE A 174 -6.11 7.38 -8.03
N ASP A 175 -4.86 7.39 -8.50
CA ASP A 175 -3.91 6.31 -8.24
C ASP A 175 -3.45 6.41 -6.78
N THR A 176 -3.77 5.39 -5.99
CA THR A 176 -3.47 5.39 -4.55
C THR A 176 -1.98 5.24 -4.24
N ARG A 177 -1.18 4.83 -5.21
CA ARG A 177 0.27 4.68 -5.04
C ARG A 177 1.02 5.98 -5.25
N THR A 178 0.53 6.83 -6.14
CA THR A 178 1.17 8.10 -6.51
C THR A 178 0.42 9.32 -6.01
N GLY A 179 -0.88 9.18 -5.75
CA GLY A 179 -1.76 10.31 -5.40
C GLY A 179 -2.19 11.14 -6.59
N GLU A 180 -1.95 10.67 -7.81
CA GLU A 180 -2.20 11.42 -9.03
C GLU A 180 -3.55 11.08 -9.66
N TYR A 181 -4.08 12.04 -10.40
CA TYR A 181 -5.28 11.87 -11.22
C TYR A 181 -5.05 10.79 -12.28
N ALA A 182 -5.97 9.83 -12.36
CA ALA A 182 -5.89 8.70 -13.30
C ALA A 182 -7.00 8.69 -14.35
N GLY A 183 -7.97 9.58 -14.26
CA GLY A 183 -9.05 9.68 -15.24
C GLY A 183 -10.38 10.07 -14.62
N ARG A 184 -11.38 10.36 -15.46
CA ARG A 184 -12.76 10.57 -15.04
C ARG A 184 -13.48 9.22 -14.99
N VAL A 185 -14.44 9.11 -14.08
CA VAL A 185 -15.37 7.97 -14.08
C VAL A 185 -16.52 8.34 -15.00
N ASN A 186 -16.73 7.53 -16.02
CA ASN A 186 -17.89 7.65 -16.89
C ASN A 186 -19.02 6.82 -16.28
N ASP A 187 -20.14 7.46 -15.99
CA ASP A 187 -21.37 6.78 -15.54
C ASP A 187 -22.05 6.06 -16.70
#